data_c35253a844496a8bb6fffbed1113e05e
#
_entry.id   c35253a844496a8bb6fffbed1113e05e
#
_cell.length_a   1.000
_cell.length_b   1.000
_cell.length_c   1.000
_cell.angle_alpha   90.00
_cell.angle_beta   90.00
_cell.angle_gamma   90.00
#
_symmetry.space_group_name_H-M   'P 1'
#
loop_
_entity.id
_entity.type
_entity.pdbx_description
1 polymer ?
#
loop_
_entity_poly.entity_id
_entity_poly.type
_entity_poly.pdbx_seq_one_letter_code
_entity_poly.pdbx_strand_id
1 'polypeptide(L)'
;TPVYAVKQLPNTIAKLKEGKSLSIVFYGNSIEAGANSSITLNQPPYLPTWPEMTILNLRDHYSGSIQFKNKSKGGMLAKWGLENASDLINSEKPDLVVIGFGMNDGSSKVAPDLFLDQIKGIIQTIEISNPTCEFIVIATMLANPLAIQSQIQKVYHQPVLSLERSGVAIADMTSIHEELLRHKAYQDMTGNNVNHPNDYLARWYAQAVSALLIQ
;
A
#
# COMPACT_ATOMS: atom_id res chain seq x y z
N THR A 1 -10.56 2.04 -12.71
CA THR A 1 -10.32 0.57 -12.70
C THR A 1 -8.82 0.37 -12.71
N PRO A 2 -8.26 -0.42 -11.80
CA PRO A 2 -6.83 -0.74 -11.81
C PRO A 2 -6.48 -1.38 -13.16
N VAL A 3 -5.38 -0.94 -13.74
CA VAL A 3 -4.89 -1.46 -15.02
C VAL A 3 -3.67 -2.31 -14.74
N TYR A 4 -3.60 -3.49 -15.35
CA TYR A 4 -2.45 -4.38 -15.26
C TYR A 4 -1.13 -3.66 -15.60
N ALA A 5 -0.21 -3.59 -14.63
CA ALA A 5 0.93 -2.68 -14.62
C ALA A 5 2.17 -3.23 -15.32
N VAL A 6 2.00 -3.95 -16.46
CA VAL A 6 3.12 -4.56 -17.20
C VAL A 6 4.21 -3.58 -17.62
N LYS A 7 3.84 -2.33 -17.90
CA LYS A 7 4.79 -1.29 -18.29
C LYS A 7 5.54 -0.69 -17.11
N GLN A 8 4.86 -0.60 -15.96
CA GLN A 8 5.41 -0.03 -14.75
C GLN A 8 6.23 -1.06 -13.94
N LEU A 9 5.83 -2.35 -13.97
CA LEU A 9 6.44 -3.41 -13.16
C LEU A 9 6.98 -4.57 -14.02
N PRO A 10 7.81 -4.30 -15.03
CA PRO A 10 8.24 -5.32 -15.99
C PRO A 10 9.01 -6.48 -15.34
N ASN A 11 9.88 -6.23 -14.35
CA ASN A 11 10.67 -7.25 -13.68
C ASN A 11 9.81 -8.17 -12.80
N THR A 12 8.94 -7.57 -12.00
CA THR A 12 8.00 -8.29 -11.12
C THR A 12 7.07 -9.17 -11.93
N ILE A 13 6.46 -8.61 -12.99
CA ILE A 13 5.52 -9.34 -13.84
C ILE A 13 6.21 -10.45 -14.62
N ALA A 14 7.43 -10.21 -15.11
CA ALA A 14 8.21 -11.27 -15.77
C ALA A 14 8.47 -12.44 -14.80
N LYS A 15 8.92 -12.18 -13.56
CA LYS A 15 9.13 -13.23 -12.56
C LYS A 15 7.85 -14.01 -12.25
N LEU A 16 6.71 -13.32 -12.08
CA LEU A 16 5.43 -13.95 -11.83
C LEU A 16 5.02 -14.88 -12.99
N LYS A 17 5.08 -14.40 -14.23
CA LYS A 17 4.72 -15.20 -15.43
C LYS A 17 5.64 -16.38 -15.68
N GLU A 18 6.91 -16.25 -15.37
CA GLU A 18 7.92 -17.29 -15.52
C GLU A 18 7.92 -18.30 -14.36
N GLY A 19 7.06 -18.14 -13.35
CA GLY A 19 7.03 -18.99 -12.16
C GLY A 19 8.30 -18.91 -11.31
N LYS A 20 9.03 -17.81 -11.39
CA LYS A 20 10.22 -17.56 -10.59
C LYS A 20 9.86 -17.15 -9.16
N SER A 21 10.80 -17.31 -8.24
CA SER A 21 10.65 -16.81 -6.87
C SER A 21 10.54 -15.29 -6.84
N LEU A 22 9.60 -14.78 -6.04
CA LEU A 22 9.36 -13.35 -5.84
C LEU A 22 9.36 -13.02 -4.35
N SER A 23 10.10 -11.98 -3.95
CA SER A 23 10.13 -11.44 -2.60
C SER A 23 9.44 -10.09 -2.55
N ILE A 24 8.40 -9.97 -1.72
CA ILE A 24 7.59 -8.75 -1.57
C ILE A 24 7.74 -8.20 -0.14
N VAL A 25 7.94 -6.90 -0.01
CA VAL A 25 7.90 -6.21 1.29
C VAL A 25 6.76 -5.20 1.30
N PHE A 26 5.89 -5.28 2.32
CA PHE A 26 4.92 -4.21 2.62
C PHE A 26 5.54 -3.25 3.62
N TYR A 27 5.45 -1.96 3.33
CA TYR A 27 6.09 -0.89 4.10
C TYR A 27 5.20 0.33 4.23
N GLY A 28 4.71 0.58 5.43
CA GLY A 28 3.74 1.65 5.64
C GLY A 28 3.39 1.87 7.11
N ASN A 29 2.16 2.28 7.32
CA ASN A 29 1.62 2.59 8.64
C ASN A 29 0.67 1.49 9.17
N SER A 30 -0.29 1.87 10.02
CA SER A 30 -1.26 0.94 10.61
C SER A 30 -2.20 0.28 9.59
N ILE A 31 -2.48 0.95 8.47
CA ILE A 31 -3.34 0.39 7.40
C ILE A 31 -2.62 -0.80 6.77
N GLU A 32 -1.36 -0.65 6.42
CA GLU A 32 -0.51 -1.70 5.85
C GLU A 32 -0.19 -2.80 6.87
N ALA A 33 -0.16 -2.45 8.16
CA ALA A 33 -0.05 -3.44 9.25
C ALA A 33 -1.34 -4.25 9.47
N GLY A 34 -2.44 -3.91 8.79
CA GLY A 34 -3.72 -4.61 8.89
C GLY A 34 -4.57 -4.21 10.10
N ALA A 35 -4.37 -3.02 10.67
CA ALA A 35 -5.16 -2.55 11.81
C ALA A 35 -6.66 -2.54 11.49
N ASN A 36 -7.46 -3.00 12.46
CA ASN A 36 -8.92 -3.15 12.39
C ASN A 36 -9.43 -4.22 11.39
N SER A 37 -8.57 -5.08 10.84
CA SER A 37 -9.04 -6.31 10.22
C SER A 37 -9.56 -7.29 11.29
N SER A 38 -10.51 -8.16 10.95
CA SER A 38 -11.11 -9.09 11.91
C SER A 38 -10.07 -10.04 12.53
N ILE A 39 -9.04 -10.45 11.79
CA ILE A 39 -7.97 -11.29 12.34
C ILE A 39 -7.14 -10.53 13.39
N THR A 40 -6.82 -9.25 13.16
CA THR A 40 -6.05 -8.46 14.13
C THR A 40 -6.85 -8.11 15.39
N LEU A 41 -8.17 -8.06 15.27
CA LEU A 41 -9.10 -7.89 16.39
C LEU A 41 -9.44 -9.21 17.10
N ASN A 42 -8.94 -10.33 16.60
CA ASN A 42 -9.30 -11.68 17.06
C ASN A 42 -10.83 -11.93 17.08
N GLN A 43 -11.51 -11.55 16.01
CA GLN A 43 -12.96 -11.67 15.86
C GLN A 43 -13.33 -12.39 14.56
N PRO A 44 -14.43 -13.15 14.51
CA PRO A 44 -14.95 -13.71 13.26
C PRO A 44 -15.22 -12.59 12.24
N PRO A 45 -14.99 -12.79 10.94
CA PRO A 45 -14.62 -14.06 10.30
C PRO A 45 -13.12 -14.38 10.26
N TYR A 46 -12.27 -13.67 11.00
CA TYR A 46 -10.81 -13.85 11.01
C TYR A 46 -10.18 -13.70 9.62
N LEU A 47 -10.71 -12.76 8.84
CA LEU A 47 -10.20 -12.51 7.50
C LEU A 47 -8.74 -12.05 7.58
N PRO A 48 -7.82 -12.61 6.77
CA PRO A 48 -6.44 -12.17 6.71
C PRO A 48 -6.32 -10.66 6.46
N THR A 49 -5.21 -10.07 6.89
CA THR A 49 -4.92 -8.66 6.55
C THR A 49 -4.85 -8.46 5.04
N TRP A 50 -5.07 -7.24 4.55
CA TRP A 50 -5.05 -6.99 3.11
C TRP A 50 -3.69 -7.32 2.43
N PRO A 51 -2.51 -7.14 3.07
CA PRO A 51 -1.27 -7.65 2.52
C PRO A 51 -1.26 -9.17 2.36
N GLU A 52 -1.74 -9.91 3.36
CA GLU A 52 -1.85 -11.37 3.30
C GLU A 52 -2.85 -11.82 2.23
N MET A 53 -4.01 -11.15 2.10
CA MET A 53 -4.96 -11.43 1.02
C MET A 53 -4.34 -11.20 -0.36
N THR A 54 -3.54 -10.14 -0.54
CA THR A 54 -2.80 -9.92 -1.78
C THR A 54 -1.88 -11.09 -2.10
N ILE A 55 -1.12 -11.56 -1.11
CA ILE A 55 -0.21 -12.71 -1.29
C ILE A 55 -0.98 -13.99 -1.63
N LEU A 56 -2.12 -14.23 -0.97
CA LEU A 56 -2.97 -15.38 -1.27
C LEU A 56 -3.48 -15.33 -2.71
N ASN A 57 -3.97 -14.17 -3.19
CA ASN A 57 -4.40 -13.98 -4.57
C ASN A 57 -3.28 -14.29 -5.58
N LEU A 58 -2.06 -13.81 -5.30
CA LEU A 58 -0.92 -14.07 -6.18
C LEU A 58 -0.52 -15.55 -6.19
N ARG A 59 -0.53 -16.22 -5.03
CA ARG A 59 -0.21 -17.66 -4.91
C ARG A 59 -1.26 -18.56 -5.56
N ASP A 60 -2.52 -18.12 -5.58
CA ASP A 60 -3.59 -18.83 -6.27
C ASP A 60 -3.46 -18.72 -7.80
N HIS A 61 -2.92 -17.61 -8.27
CA HIS A 61 -2.82 -17.31 -9.69
C HIS A 61 -1.49 -17.77 -10.33
N TYR A 62 -0.38 -17.73 -9.59
CA TYR A 62 0.97 -17.99 -10.09
C TYR A 62 1.62 -19.20 -9.39
N SER A 63 2.34 -20.03 -10.18
CA SER A 63 3.01 -21.23 -9.67
C SER A 63 4.33 -20.98 -8.93
N GLY A 64 4.89 -19.78 -9.05
CA GLY A 64 6.16 -19.41 -8.41
C GLY A 64 6.08 -19.30 -6.90
N SER A 65 7.21 -19.48 -6.21
CA SER A 65 7.28 -19.23 -4.76
C SER A 65 7.18 -17.73 -4.48
N ILE A 66 6.15 -17.30 -3.76
CA ILE A 66 5.97 -15.91 -3.36
C ILE A 66 6.17 -15.79 -1.86
N GLN A 67 7.24 -15.09 -1.47
CA GLN A 67 7.56 -14.78 -0.08
C GLN A 67 7.22 -13.33 0.20
N PHE A 68 6.84 -13.01 1.45
CA PHE A 68 6.61 -11.63 1.84
C PHE A 68 7.01 -11.36 3.27
N LYS A 69 7.30 -10.08 3.54
CA LYS A 69 7.45 -9.55 4.90
C LYS A 69 6.66 -8.25 5.02
N ASN A 70 6.08 -8.03 6.19
CA ASN A 70 5.41 -6.77 6.51
C ASN A 70 6.28 -5.99 7.51
N LYS A 71 6.84 -4.87 7.07
CA LYS A 71 7.68 -3.96 7.87
C LYS A 71 6.93 -2.69 8.27
N SER A 72 5.61 -2.70 8.12
CA SER A 72 4.75 -1.56 8.46
C SER A 72 4.64 -1.39 9.97
N LYS A 73 4.50 -0.14 10.41
CA LYS A 73 4.38 0.21 11.83
C LYS A 73 3.29 1.25 12.07
N GLY A 74 2.37 0.94 12.98
CA GLY A 74 1.26 1.82 13.33
C GLY A 74 1.71 3.21 13.78
N GLY A 75 0.97 4.25 13.39
CA GLY A 75 1.22 5.63 13.78
C GLY A 75 2.33 6.35 13.01
N MET A 76 3.06 5.66 12.13
CA MET A 76 4.23 6.24 11.46
C MET A 76 3.84 7.10 10.25
N LEU A 77 4.64 8.15 10.03
CA LEU A 77 4.62 9.04 8.88
C LEU A 77 5.64 8.61 7.83
N ALA A 78 5.54 9.14 6.62
CA ALA A 78 6.51 8.92 5.55
C ALA A 78 7.96 9.31 5.95
N LYS A 79 8.11 10.31 6.83
CA LYS A 79 9.40 10.67 7.42
C LYS A 79 10.06 9.49 8.13
N TRP A 80 9.33 8.78 8.98
CA TRP A 80 9.83 7.58 9.64
C TRP A 80 10.19 6.51 8.61
N GLY A 81 9.36 6.36 7.57
CA GLY A 81 9.64 5.45 6.46
C GLY A 81 10.98 5.76 5.79
N LEU A 82 11.26 7.01 5.50
CA LEU A 82 12.53 7.45 4.92
C LEU A 82 13.73 7.17 5.85
N GLU A 83 13.61 7.53 7.12
CA GLU A 83 14.69 7.36 8.11
C GLU A 83 15.04 5.87 8.36
N ASN A 84 14.12 4.94 8.11
CA ASN A 84 14.30 3.52 8.39
C ASN A 84 14.36 2.62 7.14
N ALA A 85 14.22 3.18 5.92
CA ALA A 85 14.19 2.39 4.69
C ALA A 85 15.45 1.55 4.49
N SER A 86 16.63 2.12 4.76
CA SER A 86 17.89 1.39 4.64
C SER A 86 17.94 0.15 5.55
N ASP A 87 17.62 0.33 6.81
CA ASP A 87 17.78 -0.72 7.81
C ASP A 87 16.73 -1.83 7.70
N LEU A 88 15.46 -1.42 7.43
CA LEU A 88 14.34 -2.35 7.43
C LEU A 88 14.13 -3.06 6.09
N ILE A 89 14.48 -2.41 4.96
CA ILE A 89 14.12 -2.90 3.64
C ILE A 89 15.31 -3.46 2.89
N ASN A 90 16.47 -2.78 2.90
CA ASN A 90 17.61 -3.21 2.09
C ASN A 90 18.15 -4.60 2.47
N SER A 91 18.09 -4.97 3.75
CA SER A 91 18.50 -6.29 4.22
C SER A 91 17.63 -7.44 3.67
N GLU A 92 16.38 -7.14 3.28
CA GLU A 92 15.44 -8.12 2.74
C GLU A 92 15.65 -8.41 1.25
N LYS A 93 16.34 -7.51 0.53
CA LYS A 93 16.57 -7.57 -0.92
C LYS A 93 15.29 -7.88 -1.71
N PRO A 94 14.22 -7.09 -1.52
CA PRO A 94 12.93 -7.38 -2.15
C PRO A 94 12.98 -7.17 -3.67
N ASP A 95 12.15 -7.93 -4.38
CA ASP A 95 11.87 -7.69 -5.80
C ASP A 95 10.82 -6.57 -5.97
N LEU A 96 9.89 -6.50 -5.02
CA LEU A 96 8.80 -5.54 -5.00
C LEU A 96 8.61 -4.98 -3.59
N VAL A 97 8.48 -3.65 -3.48
CA VAL A 97 8.06 -2.99 -2.24
C VAL A 97 6.71 -2.30 -2.44
N VAL A 98 5.75 -2.60 -1.58
CA VAL A 98 4.45 -1.93 -1.53
C VAL A 98 4.50 -0.87 -0.44
N ILE A 99 4.47 0.41 -0.82
CA ILE A 99 4.64 1.57 0.08
C ILE A 99 3.28 2.21 0.36
N GLY A 100 2.90 2.32 1.63
CA GLY A 100 1.63 2.92 2.05
C GLY A 100 1.78 3.87 3.23
N PHE A 101 2.00 5.15 2.95
CA PHE A 101 1.96 6.25 3.92
C PHE A 101 0.92 7.30 3.48
N GLY A 102 0.77 8.38 4.24
CA GLY A 102 -0.09 9.51 3.92
C GLY A 102 -1.27 9.70 4.88
N MET A 103 -1.77 8.63 5.52
CA MET A 103 -2.88 8.77 6.47
C MET A 103 -2.47 9.60 7.71
N ASN A 104 -1.38 9.22 8.37
CA ASN A 104 -0.87 9.94 9.53
C ASN A 104 -0.22 11.27 9.14
N ASP A 105 0.39 11.33 7.97
CA ASP A 105 0.95 12.55 7.40
C ASP A 105 -0.14 13.61 7.22
N GLY A 106 -1.29 13.23 6.66
CA GLY A 106 -2.44 14.11 6.51
C GLY A 106 -3.02 14.55 7.83
N SER A 107 -3.14 13.66 8.81
CA SER A 107 -3.59 14.00 10.17
C SER A 107 -2.62 14.94 10.87
N SER A 108 -1.33 14.83 10.58
CA SER A 108 -0.28 15.72 11.07
C SER A 108 -0.06 16.96 10.21
N LYS A 109 -0.86 17.16 9.16
CA LYS A 109 -0.81 18.31 8.23
C LYS A 109 0.57 18.49 7.57
N VAL A 110 1.25 17.39 7.25
CA VAL A 110 2.52 17.45 6.50
C VAL A 110 2.25 18.07 5.14
N ALA A 111 3.08 19.05 4.74
CA ALA A 111 2.92 19.70 3.43
C ALA A 111 3.04 18.67 2.30
N PRO A 112 2.22 18.76 1.22
CA PRO A 112 2.21 17.79 0.12
C PRO A 112 3.58 17.56 -0.53
N ASP A 113 4.34 18.64 -0.76
CA ASP A 113 5.67 18.56 -1.37
C ASP A 113 6.64 17.81 -0.45
N LEU A 114 6.62 18.08 0.86
CA LEU A 114 7.47 17.38 1.83
C LEU A 114 7.09 15.89 1.92
N PHE A 115 5.80 15.57 1.92
CA PHE A 115 5.34 14.17 1.88
C PHE A 115 5.83 13.47 0.62
N LEU A 116 5.68 14.10 -0.55
CA LEU A 116 6.13 13.56 -1.84
C LEU A 116 7.64 13.32 -1.86
N ASP A 117 8.42 14.27 -1.33
CA ASP A 117 9.88 14.15 -1.25
C ASP A 117 10.30 13.00 -0.32
N GLN A 118 9.57 12.76 0.77
CA GLN A 118 9.82 11.63 1.66
C GLN A 118 9.53 10.30 0.96
N ILE A 119 8.45 10.17 0.19
CA ILE A 119 8.15 8.96 -0.59
C ILE A 119 9.21 8.73 -1.68
N LYS A 120 9.61 9.77 -2.41
CA LYS A 120 10.72 9.70 -3.37
C LYS A 120 12.01 9.25 -2.71
N GLY A 121 12.31 9.79 -1.54
CA GLY A 121 13.50 9.43 -0.77
C GLY A 121 13.50 7.96 -0.33
N ILE A 122 12.36 7.39 0.08
CA ILE A 122 12.21 5.96 0.38
C ILE A 122 12.56 5.13 -0.87
N ILE A 123 11.94 5.44 -2.00
CA ILE A 123 12.17 4.74 -3.28
C ILE A 123 13.67 4.81 -3.65
N GLN A 124 14.23 6.01 -3.64
CA GLN A 124 15.64 6.24 -4.00
C GLN A 124 16.61 5.48 -3.08
N THR A 125 16.36 5.47 -1.78
CA THR A 125 17.19 4.74 -0.80
C THR A 125 17.25 3.24 -1.12
N ILE A 126 16.11 2.68 -1.55
CA ILE A 126 16.03 1.27 -1.90
C ILE A 126 16.65 1.03 -3.29
N GLU A 127 16.38 1.87 -4.29
CA GLU A 127 16.94 1.76 -5.64
C GLU A 127 18.46 1.81 -5.65
N ILE A 128 19.09 2.62 -4.79
CA ILE A 128 20.56 2.69 -4.68
C ILE A 128 21.14 1.35 -4.27
N SER A 129 20.52 0.63 -3.34
CA SER A 129 21.01 -0.66 -2.84
C SER A 129 20.50 -1.86 -3.66
N ASN A 130 19.36 -1.72 -4.32
CA ASN A 130 18.72 -2.75 -5.13
C ASN A 130 18.09 -2.15 -6.40
N PRO A 131 18.89 -1.89 -7.46
CA PRO A 131 18.43 -1.20 -8.68
C PRO A 131 17.35 -1.93 -9.48
N THR A 132 17.12 -3.20 -9.21
CA THR A 132 16.08 -4.00 -9.90
C THR A 132 14.77 -4.09 -9.12
N CYS A 133 14.73 -3.54 -7.92
CA CYS A 133 13.52 -3.47 -7.11
C CYS A 133 12.48 -2.58 -7.78
N GLU A 134 11.22 -3.02 -7.75
CA GLU A 134 10.09 -2.24 -8.26
C GLU A 134 9.14 -1.88 -7.11
N PHE A 135 8.25 -0.91 -7.34
CA PHE A 135 7.44 -0.32 -6.30
C PHE A 135 5.97 -0.23 -6.69
N ILE A 136 5.09 -0.52 -5.75
CA ILE A 136 3.69 -0.08 -5.78
C ILE A 136 3.53 0.95 -4.68
N VAL A 137 3.18 2.19 -5.04
CA VAL A 137 2.84 3.23 -4.06
C VAL A 137 1.33 3.33 -3.93
N ILE A 138 0.82 3.31 -2.71
CA ILE A 138 -0.60 3.40 -2.43
C ILE A 138 -0.98 4.88 -2.23
N ALA A 139 -1.88 5.40 -3.06
CA ALA A 139 -2.62 6.59 -2.74
C ALA A 139 -3.69 6.19 -1.71
N THR A 140 -3.49 6.56 -0.45
CA THR A 140 -4.24 6.03 0.69
C THR A 140 -5.74 6.37 0.65
N MET A 141 -6.56 5.59 1.34
CA MET A 141 -7.97 5.92 1.56
C MET A 141 -8.16 7.30 2.22
N LEU A 142 -9.35 7.85 2.15
CA LEU A 142 -9.71 9.09 2.83
C LEU A 142 -10.02 8.82 4.32
N ALA A 143 -9.64 9.75 5.19
CA ALA A 143 -10.10 9.75 6.58
C ALA A 143 -11.57 10.20 6.66
N ASN A 144 -12.26 9.86 7.77
CA ASN A 144 -13.62 10.33 8.03
C ASN A 144 -13.64 11.87 8.12
N PRO A 145 -14.41 12.57 7.28
CA PRO A 145 -14.44 14.04 7.27
C PRO A 145 -14.97 14.66 8.58
N LEU A 146 -15.65 13.88 9.42
CA LEU A 146 -16.15 14.31 10.73
C LEU A 146 -15.15 14.06 11.87
N ALA A 147 -14.08 13.31 11.64
CA ALA A 147 -13.07 13.04 12.65
C ALA A 147 -12.03 14.16 12.72
N ILE A 148 -11.51 14.42 13.91
CA ILE A 148 -10.47 15.44 14.13
C ILE A 148 -9.18 15.13 13.35
N GLN A 149 -8.94 13.85 13.06
CA GLN A 149 -7.82 13.37 12.25
C GLN A 149 -8.01 13.58 10.75
N SER A 150 -9.23 13.93 10.33
CA SER A 150 -9.54 14.21 8.94
C SER A 150 -9.00 15.59 8.54
N GLN A 151 -7.85 15.61 7.92
CA GLN A 151 -7.24 16.87 7.53
C GLN A 151 -6.99 16.92 6.02
N ILE A 152 -5.77 16.65 5.60
CA ILE A 152 -5.35 16.95 4.23
C ILE A 152 -5.03 15.72 3.38
N GLN A 153 -5.44 14.50 3.77
CA GLN A 153 -5.08 13.26 3.04
C GLN A 153 -5.38 13.36 1.53
N LYS A 154 -6.49 13.99 1.16
CA LYS A 154 -6.89 14.15 -0.24
C LYS A 154 -5.87 14.95 -1.08
N VAL A 155 -5.14 15.88 -0.48
CA VAL A 155 -4.18 16.71 -1.23
C VAL A 155 -2.94 15.93 -1.68
N TYR A 156 -2.69 14.74 -1.09
CA TYR A 156 -1.59 13.88 -1.51
C TYR A 156 -1.91 13.07 -2.77
N HIS A 157 -3.18 12.98 -3.17
CA HIS A 157 -3.61 12.14 -4.28
C HIS A 157 -2.85 12.44 -5.56
N GLN A 158 -2.93 13.67 -6.07
CA GLN A 158 -2.25 14.06 -7.31
C GLN A 158 -0.71 13.96 -7.22
N PRO A 159 -0.06 14.42 -6.13
CA PRO A 159 1.36 14.16 -5.90
C PRO A 159 1.75 12.68 -5.99
N VAL A 160 0.98 11.76 -5.37
CA VAL A 160 1.26 10.32 -5.44
C VAL A 160 1.10 9.79 -6.87
N LEU A 161 0.03 10.19 -7.58
CA LEU A 161 -0.16 9.78 -8.98
C LEU A 161 1.01 10.20 -9.88
N SER A 162 1.65 11.33 -9.59
CA SER A 162 2.81 11.81 -10.36
C SER A 162 4.08 10.96 -10.23
N LEU A 163 4.11 10.02 -9.27
CA LEU A 163 5.22 9.08 -9.11
C LEU A 163 5.22 7.95 -10.13
N GLU A 164 4.11 7.75 -10.87
CA GLU A 164 3.99 6.65 -11.81
C GLU A 164 5.05 6.74 -12.91
N ARG A 165 5.83 5.68 -13.06
CA ARG A 165 6.89 5.54 -14.07
C ARG A 165 7.29 4.07 -14.24
N SER A 166 8.23 3.78 -15.13
CA SER A 166 8.88 2.46 -15.14
C SER A 166 9.53 2.19 -13.78
N GLY A 167 9.26 1.04 -13.20
CA GLY A 167 9.66 0.64 -11.85
C GLY A 167 8.71 1.10 -10.74
N VAL A 168 7.70 1.94 -11.03
CA VAL A 168 6.74 2.44 -10.01
C VAL A 168 5.32 2.43 -10.56
N ALA A 169 4.44 1.63 -9.97
CA ALA A 169 3.00 1.63 -10.21
C ALA A 169 2.23 2.24 -9.03
N ILE A 170 1.00 2.68 -9.27
CA ILE A 170 0.15 3.29 -8.24
C ILE A 170 -1.10 2.45 -7.99
N ALA A 171 -1.35 2.10 -6.73
CA ALA A 171 -2.63 1.56 -6.27
C ALA A 171 -3.49 2.72 -5.74
N ASP A 172 -4.44 3.20 -6.56
CA ASP A 172 -5.22 4.39 -6.25
C ASP A 172 -6.43 4.07 -5.37
N MET A 173 -6.17 3.91 -4.07
CA MET A 173 -7.22 3.70 -3.07
C MET A 173 -7.99 4.98 -2.74
N THR A 174 -7.44 6.16 -3.04
CA THR A 174 -8.16 7.43 -2.88
C THR A 174 -9.39 7.47 -3.80
N SER A 175 -9.20 7.27 -5.12
CA SER A 175 -10.31 7.25 -6.08
C SER A 175 -11.28 6.10 -5.83
N ILE A 176 -10.77 4.91 -5.48
CA ILE A 176 -11.64 3.76 -5.14
C ILE A 176 -12.51 4.10 -3.94
N HIS A 177 -11.95 4.67 -2.87
CA HIS A 177 -12.72 5.01 -1.67
C HIS A 177 -13.71 6.15 -1.93
N GLU A 178 -13.34 7.16 -2.72
CA GLU A 178 -14.26 8.22 -3.14
C GLU A 178 -15.49 7.65 -3.89
N GLU A 179 -15.27 6.70 -4.80
CA GLU A 179 -16.37 6.05 -5.51
C GLU A 179 -17.25 5.21 -4.57
N LEU A 180 -16.65 4.45 -3.67
CA LEU A 180 -17.38 3.66 -2.69
C LEU A 180 -18.23 4.52 -1.76
N LEU A 181 -17.75 5.72 -1.38
CA LEU A 181 -18.49 6.67 -0.54
C LEU A 181 -19.76 7.24 -1.20
N ARG A 182 -19.93 7.09 -2.52
CA ARG A 182 -21.19 7.41 -3.21
C ARG A 182 -22.28 6.38 -2.96
N HIS A 183 -21.90 5.18 -2.53
CA HIS A 183 -22.78 4.02 -2.41
C HIS A 183 -22.90 3.47 -0.98
N LYS A 184 -21.94 3.80 -0.11
CA LYS A 184 -21.85 3.31 1.27
C LYS A 184 -21.48 4.42 2.24
N ALA A 185 -21.98 4.31 3.45
CA ALA A 185 -21.55 5.21 4.52
C ALA A 185 -20.11 4.87 4.97
N TYR A 186 -19.42 5.86 5.48
CA TYR A 186 -18.03 5.73 5.92
C TYR A 186 -17.85 4.60 6.97
N GLN A 187 -18.75 4.52 7.93
CA GLN A 187 -18.76 3.51 8.99
C GLN A 187 -18.93 2.07 8.48
N ASP A 188 -19.53 1.87 7.32
CA ASP A 188 -19.70 0.54 6.73
C ASP A 188 -18.39 -0.03 6.17
N MET A 189 -17.38 0.82 5.99
CA MET A 189 -16.12 0.51 5.33
C MET A 189 -14.92 0.59 6.26
N THR A 190 -15.11 1.05 7.50
CA THR A 190 -14.02 1.29 8.44
C THR A 190 -14.26 0.62 9.79
N GLY A 191 -13.17 0.16 10.42
CA GLY A 191 -13.25 -0.53 11.70
C GLY A 191 -13.25 0.39 12.91
N ASN A 192 -12.72 1.61 12.79
CA ASN A 192 -12.65 2.59 13.88
C ASN A 192 -13.45 3.87 13.58
N ASN A 193 -14.13 3.93 12.47
CA ASN A 193 -14.87 5.09 11.98
C ASN A 193 -14.05 6.40 11.89
N VAL A 194 -12.73 6.27 11.80
CA VAL A 194 -11.78 7.39 11.73
C VAL A 194 -10.91 7.30 10.48
N ASN A 195 -10.10 6.22 10.37
CA ASN A 195 -9.06 6.15 9.34
C ASN A 195 -8.52 4.74 9.06
N HIS A 196 -9.07 3.69 9.63
CA HIS A 196 -8.65 2.32 9.36
C HIS A 196 -9.72 1.54 8.58
N PRO A 197 -9.34 0.80 7.53
CA PRO A 197 -10.29 -0.05 6.81
C PRO A 197 -10.79 -1.19 7.72
N ASN A 198 -12.07 -1.56 7.58
CA ASN A 198 -12.56 -2.85 8.04
C ASN A 198 -12.30 -3.92 6.96
N ASP A 199 -12.76 -5.16 7.19
CA ASP A 199 -12.58 -6.26 6.24
C ASP A 199 -13.15 -5.97 4.84
N TYR A 200 -14.22 -5.17 4.74
CA TYR A 200 -14.78 -4.80 3.45
C TYR A 200 -13.80 -3.94 2.65
N LEU A 201 -13.31 -2.85 3.22
CA LEU A 201 -12.38 -1.96 2.51
C LEU A 201 -10.98 -2.57 2.39
N ALA A 202 -10.58 -3.42 3.34
CA ALA A 202 -9.33 -4.19 3.25
C ALA A 202 -9.28 -5.09 2.01
N ARG A 203 -10.42 -5.71 1.62
CA ARG A 203 -10.51 -6.47 0.35
C ARG A 203 -10.28 -5.59 -0.87
N TRP A 204 -10.75 -4.34 -0.87
CA TRP A 204 -10.48 -3.41 -1.97
C TRP A 204 -9.00 -3.04 -2.08
N TYR A 205 -8.29 -2.89 -0.95
CA TYR A 205 -6.82 -2.74 -0.95
C TYR A 205 -6.14 -3.95 -1.61
N ALA A 206 -6.50 -5.15 -1.17
CA ALA A 206 -5.96 -6.38 -1.74
C ALA A 206 -6.26 -6.51 -3.24
N GLN A 207 -7.48 -6.18 -3.66
CA GLN A 207 -7.87 -6.20 -5.08
C GLN A 207 -7.15 -5.14 -5.90
N ALA A 208 -7.00 -3.91 -5.38
CA ALA A 208 -6.31 -2.83 -6.08
C ALA A 208 -4.84 -3.18 -6.35
N VAL A 209 -4.14 -3.76 -5.37
CA VAL A 209 -2.76 -4.21 -5.54
C VAL A 209 -2.68 -5.44 -6.43
N SER A 210 -3.54 -6.45 -6.22
CA SER A 210 -3.55 -7.67 -7.03
C SER A 210 -3.83 -7.37 -8.51
N ALA A 211 -4.73 -6.45 -8.83
CA ALA A 211 -5.08 -6.09 -10.21
C ALA A 211 -3.93 -5.42 -10.99
N LEU A 212 -2.93 -4.85 -10.30
CA LEU A 212 -1.70 -4.37 -10.94
C LEU A 212 -0.78 -5.53 -11.36
N LEU A 213 -0.89 -6.68 -10.71
CA LEU A 213 0.02 -7.82 -10.83
C LEU A 213 -0.61 -9.03 -11.53
N ILE A 214 -1.93 -9.16 -11.53
CA ILE A 214 -2.70 -10.25 -12.16
C ILE A 214 -3.42 -9.73 -13.39
N GLN A 215 -3.28 -10.45 -14.51
CA GLN A 215 -3.95 -10.14 -15.78
C GLN A 215 -5.28 -10.88 -15.88
#